data_153882d4c81bfec983a29fb78cca712d
#
_entry.id   153882d4c81bfec983a29fb78cca712d
#
_cell.length_a   1.000
_cell.length_b   1.000
_cell.length_c   1.000
_cell.angle_alpha   90.00
_cell.angle_beta   90.00
_cell.angle_gamma   90.00
#
_symmetry.space_group_name_H-M   'P 1'
#
loop_
_entity.id
_entity.type
_entity.pdbx_description
1 polymer ?
#
loop_
_entity_poly.entity_id
_entity_poly.type
_entity_poly.pdbx_seq_one_letter_code
_entity_poly.pdbx_strand_id
1 'polypeptide(L)'
;MVIFLTNMLYVNCVCVLKTCFKSINDKLTYLQRIVVDDIKSISVYKLFCQGNLFLLLEIRTLKKQHLIVSETVHMLNMIFGLQLIIIISQIFINVTFELYTYVVRWQHGLLITLDWQFLDVFSTSMIHYLSKIILLAWACESNKNQAKEIGVTLHEILNSTTDKEIKNELHLFSLQILHCKNIFMTKGVTVDATLLTAVSN
;
A
#
# COMPACT_ATOMS: atom_id res chain seq x y z
N MET A 1 -11.95 -16.52 16.00
CA MET A 1 -11.78 -17.09 14.64
C MET A 1 -12.20 -16.12 13.54
N VAL A 2 -13.39 -15.55 13.54
CA VAL A 2 -13.89 -14.62 12.48
C VAL A 2 -12.95 -13.42 12.25
N ILE A 3 -12.55 -12.72 13.31
CA ILE A 3 -11.67 -11.53 13.24
C ILE A 3 -10.31 -11.86 12.59
N PHE A 4 -9.75 -13.02 12.88
CA PHE A 4 -8.49 -13.46 12.27
C PHE A 4 -8.64 -13.69 10.76
N LEU A 5 -9.70 -14.39 10.35
CA LEU A 5 -9.98 -14.64 8.93
C LEU A 5 -10.19 -13.34 8.15
N THR A 6 -10.87 -12.38 8.75
CA THR A 6 -11.13 -11.10 8.08
C THR A 6 -9.86 -10.24 7.97
N ASN A 7 -8.98 -10.28 8.97
CA ASN A 7 -7.66 -9.64 8.87
C ASN A 7 -6.82 -10.23 7.75
N MET A 8 -6.78 -11.56 7.65
CA MET A 8 -6.06 -12.23 6.58
C MET A 8 -6.66 -11.92 5.21
N LEU A 9 -7.99 -11.85 5.10
CA LEU A 9 -8.67 -11.45 3.87
C LEU A 9 -8.27 -10.03 3.45
N TYR A 10 -8.30 -9.07 4.39
CA TYR A 10 -7.88 -7.69 4.12
C TYR A 10 -6.43 -7.61 3.64
N VAL A 11 -5.49 -8.25 4.36
CA VAL A 11 -4.07 -8.27 3.99
C VAL A 11 -3.88 -8.89 2.60
N ASN A 12 -4.57 -9.98 2.29
CA ASN A 12 -4.53 -10.59 0.96
C ASN A 12 -5.03 -9.65 -0.13
N CYS A 13 -6.15 -8.93 0.09
CA CYS A 13 -6.65 -7.93 -0.85
C CYS A 13 -5.62 -6.82 -1.08
N VAL A 14 -4.98 -6.30 -0.01
CA VAL A 14 -3.93 -5.29 -0.11
C VAL A 14 -2.72 -5.81 -0.89
N CYS A 15 -2.30 -7.06 -0.69
CA CYS A 15 -1.22 -7.69 -1.43
C CYS A 15 -1.54 -7.85 -2.93
N VAL A 16 -2.79 -8.19 -3.27
CA VAL A 16 -3.24 -8.25 -4.68
C VAL A 16 -3.18 -6.86 -5.32
N LEU A 17 -3.66 -5.83 -4.64
CA LEU A 17 -3.58 -4.44 -5.14
C LEU A 17 -2.13 -3.99 -5.36
N LYS A 18 -1.22 -4.37 -4.45
CA LYS A 18 0.22 -4.12 -4.62
C LYS A 18 0.76 -4.75 -5.90
N THR A 19 0.39 -6.01 -6.20
CA THR A 19 0.83 -6.67 -7.44
C THR A 19 0.25 -6.00 -8.68
N CYS A 20 -0.98 -5.49 -8.61
CA CYS A 20 -1.59 -4.71 -9.70
C CYS A 20 -0.82 -3.40 -9.95
N PHE A 21 -0.51 -2.62 -8.92
CA PHE A 21 0.29 -1.39 -9.07
C PHE A 21 1.69 -1.70 -9.59
N LYS A 22 2.33 -2.76 -9.08
CA LYS A 22 3.63 -3.20 -9.58
C LYS A 22 3.57 -3.54 -11.08
N SER A 23 2.55 -4.28 -11.51
CA SER A 23 2.37 -4.63 -12.93
C SER A 23 2.22 -3.40 -13.82
N ILE A 24 1.51 -2.35 -13.34
CA ILE A 24 1.39 -1.08 -14.05
C ILE A 24 2.75 -0.38 -14.13
N ASN A 25 3.52 -0.34 -13.03
CA ASN A 25 4.83 0.28 -12.99
C ASN A 25 5.84 -0.44 -13.90
N ASP A 26 5.84 -1.77 -13.88
CA ASP A 26 6.72 -2.59 -14.74
C ASP A 26 6.45 -2.32 -16.23
N LYS A 27 5.17 -2.19 -16.62
CA LYS A 27 4.80 -1.82 -17.99
C LYS A 27 5.21 -0.38 -18.34
N LEU A 28 5.04 0.58 -17.44
CA LEU A 28 5.52 1.95 -17.63
C LEU A 28 7.04 2.00 -17.81
N THR A 29 7.79 1.25 -17.01
CA THR A 29 9.25 1.14 -17.13
C THR A 29 9.65 0.53 -18.48
N TYR A 30 8.89 -0.44 -18.98
CA TYR A 30 9.10 -0.99 -20.32
C TYR A 30 8.86 0.07 -21.42
N LEU A 31 7.77 0.85 -21.31
CA LEU A 31 7.49 1.95 -22.25
C LEU A 31 8.57 3.04 -22.20
N GLN A 32 9.08 3.35 -21.00
CA GLN A 32 10.19 4.29 -20.83
C GLN A 32 11.43 3.87 -21.63
N ARG A 33 11.78 2.59 -21.59
CA ARG A 33 12.92 2.06 -22.35
C ARG A 33 12.70 2.23 -23.85
N ILE A 34 11.50 1.93 -24.35
CA ILE A 34 11.17 2.13 -25.77
C ILE A 34 11.33 3.60 -26.17
N VAL A 35 10.79 4.53 -25.38
CA VAL A 35 10.89 5.98 -25.65
C VAL A 35 12.35 6.45 -25.67
N VAL A 36 13.18 5.95 -24.77
CA VAL A 36 14.62 6.32 -24.71
C VAL A 36 15.41 5.71 -25.86
N ASP A 37 15.11 4.47 -26.26
CA ASP A 37 15.80 3.79 -27.35
C ASP A 37 15.40 4.38 -28.73
N ASP A 38 14.15 4.81 -28.92
CA ASP A 38 13.70 5.52 -30.12
C ASP A 38 14.44 6.85 -30.32
N ILE A 39 14.79 7.56 -29.25
CA ILE A 39 15.58 8.81 -29.33
C ILE A 39 17.01 8.52 -29.83
N LYS A 40 17.56 7.34 -29.59
CA LYS A 40 18.92 6.95 -30.03
C LYS A 40 18.99 6.44 -31.46
N SER A 41 17.88 5.97 -32.04
CA SER A 41 17.83 5.41 -33.39
C SER A 41 17.24 6.43 -34.38
N ILE A 42 18.07 7.30 -34.95
CA ILE A 42 17.71 8.35 -35.95
C ILE A 42 17.30 7.76 -37.31
N SER A 43 16.96 6.52 -37.42
CA SER A 43 16.65 5.87 -38.70
C SER A 43 15.26 5.25 -38.68
N VAL A 44 14.40 5.73 -39.59
CA VAL A 44 13.12 5.16 -40.05
C VAL A 44 11.84 5.93 -39.66
N TYR A 45 11.57 7.01 -40.37
CA TYR A 45 10.33 7.81 -40.30
C TYR A 45 9.01 7.01 -40.42
N LYS A 46 9.00 5.84 -41.00
CA LYS A 46 7.79 5.04 -41.26
C LYS A 46 7.40 4.13 -40.09
N LEU A 47 8.38 3.70 -39.29
CA LEU A 47 8.16 2.95 -38.08
C LEU A 47 7.67 3.87 -36.91
N PHE A 48 8.05 5.16 -36.99
CA PHE A 48 7.77 6.17 -35.98
C PHE A 48 6.27 6.44 -35.77
N CYS A 49 5.50 6.60 -36.88
CA CYS A 49 4.05 6.86 -36.79
C CYS A 49 3.27 5.67 -36.19
N GLN A 50 3.69 4.44 -36.45
CA GLN A 50 3.04 3.25 -35.95
C GLN A 50 3.44 2.95 -34.48
N GLY A 51 4.69 3.28 -34.11
CA GLY A 51 5.20 3.20 -32.75
C GLY A 51 4.51 4.20 -31.81
N ASN A 52 4.31 5.44 -32.24
CA ASN A 52 3.67 6.47 -31.42
C ASN A 52 2.20 6.14 -31.13
N LEU A 53 1.47 5.59 -32.10
CA LEU A 53 0.08 5.17 -31.88
C LEU A 53 -0.01 4.02 -30.90
N PHE A 54 0.90 3.04 -30.96
CA PHE A 54 0.99 1.94 -30.02
C PHE A 54 1.27 2.45 -28.59
N LEU A 55 2.27 3.32 -28.42
CA LEU A 55 2.62 3.95 -27.16
C LEU A 55 1.43 4.71 -26.56
N LEU A 56 0.74 5.49 -27.38
CA LEU A 56 -0.43 6.26 -26.96
C LEU A 56 -1.56 5.36 -26.46
N LEU A 57 -1.86 4.27 -27.15
CA LEU A 57 -2.88 3.30 -26.77
C LEU A 57 -2.51 2.58 -25.46
N GLU A 58 -1.23 2.20 -25.30
CA GLU A 58 -0.76 1.52 -24.11
C GLU A 58 -0.82 2.47 -22.89
N ILE A 59 -0.41 3.74 -23.02
CA ILE A 59 -0.52 4.75 -21.96
C ILE A 59 -1.98 4.96 -21.55
N ARG A 60 -2.92 5.04 -22.51
CA ARG A 60 -4.35 5.14 -22.22
C ARG A 60 -4.88 3.92 -21.48
N THR A 61 -4.42 2.73 -21.85
CA THR A 61 -4.79 1.47 -21.20
C THR A 61 -4.27 1.43 -19.76
N LEU A 62 -3.00 1.80 -19.54
CA LEU A 62 -2.40 1.87 -18.20
C LEU A 62 -3.09 2.91 -17.31
N LYS A 63 -3.43 4.09 -17.88
CA LYS A 63 -4.22 5.12 -17.18
C LYS A 63 -5.56 4.56 -16.71
N LYS A 64 -6.27 3.82 -17.56
CA LYS A 64 -7.55 3.17 -17.19
C LYS A 64 -7.36 2.09 -16.14
N GLN A 65 -6.33 1.25 -16.29
CA GLN A 65 -6.02 0.21 -15.29
C GLN A 65 -5.70 0.83 -13.92
N HIS A 66 -4.89 1.89 -13.89
CA HIS A 66 -4.59 2.63 -12.66
C HIS A 66 -5.86 3.19 -12.00
N LEU A 67 -6.79 3.74 -12.77
CA LEU A 67 -8.05 4.24 -12.24
C LEU A 67 -8.86 3.14 -11.57
N ILE A 68 -9.03 1.99 -12.23
CA ILE A 68 -9.77 0.84 -11.69
C ILE A 68 -9.13 0.34 -10.39
N VAL A 69 -7.80 0.23 -10.34
CA VAL A 69 -7.10 -0.21 -9.13
C VAL A 69 -7.28 0.82 -8.00
N SER A 70 -7.21 2.12 -8.30
CA SER A 70 -7.42 3.20 -7.33
C SER A 70 -8.86 3.23 -6.79
N GLU A 71 -9.85 3.01 -7.63
CA GLU A 71 -11.26 2.85 -7.21
C GLU A 71 -11.43 1.62 -6.31
N THR A 72 -10.74 0.53 -6.64
CA THR A 72 -10.75 -0.69 -5.80
C THR A 72 -10.14 -0.43 -4.43
N VAL A 73 -9.05 0.35 -4.32
CA VAL A 73 -8.49 0.80 -3.03
C VAL A 73 -9.54 1.58 -2.24
N HIS A 74 -10.26 2.50 -2.90
CA HIS A 74 -11.31 3.28 -2.25
C HIS A 74 -12.45 2.40 -1.74
N MET A 75 -12.94 1.45 -2.54
CA MET A 75 -13.94 0.47 -2.11
C MET A 75 -13.46 -0.40 -0.96
N LEU A 76 -12.21 -0.86 -1.00
CA LEU A 76 -11.61 -1.63 0.09
C LEU A 76 -11.60 -0.83 1.40
N ASN A 77 -11.20 0.43 1.35
CA ASN A 77 -11.22 1.33 2.50
C ASN A 77 -12.64 1.54 3.04
N MET A 78 -13.64 1.62 2.19
CA MET A 78 -15.04 1.79 2.59
C MET A 78 -15.58 0.53 3.29
N ILE A 79 -15.28 -0.66 2.74
CA ILE A 79 -15.76 -1.94 3.28
C ILE A 79 -15.07 -2.28 4.60
N PHE A 80 -13.75 -2.19 4.63
CA PHE A 80 -12.95 -2.64 5.78
C PHE A 80 -12.62 -1.52 6.78
N GLY A 81 -12.92 -0.25 6.47
CA GLY A 81 -12.56 0.89 7.29
C GLY A 81 -13.07 0.81 8.72
N LEU A 82 -14.37 0.56 8.91
CA LEU A 82 -14.96 0.39 10.25
C LEU A 82 -14.38 -0.82 10.98
N GLN A 83 -14.17 -1.91 10.26
CA GLN A 83 -13.63 -3.14 10.82
C GLN A 83 -12.19 -2.96 11.31
N LEU A 84 -11.35 -2.24 10.57
CA LEU A 84 -9.99 -1.92 10.99
C LEU A 84 -9.97 -1.11 12.30
N ILE A 85 -10.85 -0.12 12.44
CA ILE A 85 -10.99 0.67 13.68
C ILE A 85 -11.35 -0.25 14.85
N ILE A 86 -12.34 -1.13 14.68
CA ILE A 86 -12.75 -2.08 15.71
C ILE A 86 -11.60 -2.99 16.11
N ILE A 87 -10.85 -3.52 15.14
CA ILE A 87 -9.72 -4.42 15.38
C ILE A 87 -8.60 -3.70 16.14
N ILE A 88 -8.22 -2.50 15.71
CA ILE A 88 -7.18 -1.69 16.38
C ILE A 88 -7.61 -1.37 17.81
N SER A 89 -8.86 -0.94 18.01
CA SER A 89 -9.41 -0.66 19.34
C SER A 89 -9.39 -1.89 20.22
N GLN A 90 -9.77 -3.07 19.70
CA GLN A 90 -9.77 -4.32 20.45
C GLN A 90 -8.35 -4.75 20.83
N ILE A 91 -7.37 -4.61 19.94
CA ILE A 91 -5.96 -4.89 20.24
C ILE A 91 -5.50 -3.96 21.38
N PHE A 92 -5.80 -2.67 21.29
CA PHE A 92 -5.43 -1.70 22.32
C PHE A 92 -6.03 -2.04 23.68
N ILE A 93 -7.32 -2.38 23.75
CA ILE A 93 -8.01 -2.79 24.99
C ILE A 93 -7.36 -4.04 25.56
N ASN A 94 -7.09 -5.06 24.74
CA ASN A 94 -6.48 -6.30 25.19
C ASN A 94 -5.07 -6.07 25.75
N VAL A 95 -4.24 -5.32 25.04
CA VAL A 95 -2.88 -4.97 25.49
C VAL A 95 -2.93 -4.20 26.82
N THR A 96 -3.81 -3.22 26.92
CA THR A 96 -3.99 -2.42 28.17
C THR A 96 -4.43 -3.31 29.34
N PHE A 97 -5.38 -4.21 29.10
CA PHE A 97 -5.85 -5.15 30.12
C PHE A 97 -4.77 -6.11 30.58
N GLU A 98 -4.00 -6.67 29.66
CA GLU A 98 -2.88 -7.56 29.98
C GLU A 98 -1.78 -6.84 30.76
N LEU A 99 -1.40 -5.62 30.36
CA LEU A 99 -0.46 -4.78 31.10
C LEU A 99 -0.97 -4.45 32.51
N TYR A 100 -2.25 -4.08 32.63
CA TYR A 100 -2.85 -3.80 33.94
C TYR A 100 -2.80 -5.03 34.86
N THR A 101 -3.19 -6.20 34.39
CA THR A 101 -3.13 -7.44 35.19
C THR A 101 -1.70 -7.79 35.58
N TYR A 102 -0.71 -7.52 34.71
CA TYR A 102 0.70 -7.69 35.02
C TYR A 102 1.16 -6.78 36.18
N VAL A 103 0.84 -5.46 36.09
CA VAL A 103 1.19 -4.47 37.12
C VAL A 103 0.55 -4.79 38.46
N VAL A 104 -0.74 -5.16 38.46
CA VAL A 104 -1.46 -5.50 39.70
C VAL A 104 -0.85 -6.74 40.38
N ARG A 105 -0.50 -7.77 39.61
CA ARG A 105 0.20 -8.95 40.15
C ARG A 105 1.57 -8.62 40.72
N TRP A 106 2.30 -7.70 40.05
CA TRP A 106 3.58 -7.21 40.58
C TRP A 106 3.42 -6.53 41.95
N GLN A 107 2.46 -5.62 42.09
CA GLN A 107 2.23 -4.88 43.33
C GLN A 107 1.84 -5.81 44.50
N HIS A 108 1.13 -6.91 44.24
CA HIS A 108 0.71 -7.86 45.28
C HIS A 108 1.78 -8.90 45.63
N GLY A 109 3.00 -8.76 45.10
CA GLY A 109 4.11 -9.69 45.42
C GLY A 109 3.92 -11.10 44.88
N LEU A 110 2.86 -11.36 44.12
CA LEU A 110 2.54 -12.67 43.53
C LEU A 110 3.55 -13.11 42.44
N LEU A 111 4.43 -12.21 42.01
CA LEU A 111 5.52 -12.50 41.06
C LEU A 111 6.79 -13.04 41.74
N ILE A 112 6.84 -13.11 43.08
CA ILE A 112 7.98 -13.69 43.83
C ILE A 112 8.03 -15.22 43.62
N THR A 113 6.90 -15.86 43.38
CA THR A 113 6.83 -17.18 42.77
C THR A 113 6.70 -16.93 41.26
N LEU A 114 7.84 -16.85 40.55
CA LEU A 114 7.89 -16.67 39.06
C LEU A 114 7.03 -17.77 38.42
N ASP A 115 5.78 -17.42 38.14
CA ASP A 115 4.89 -18.30 37.41
C ASP A 115 5.30 -18.18 35.93
N TRP A 116 6.33 -18.97 35.55
CA TRP A 116 6.86 -19.01 34.19
C TRP A 116 5.76 -19.20 33.14
N GLN A 117 4.69 -19.90 33.50
CA GLN A 117 3.53 -20.11 32.65
C GLN A 117 2.79 -18.78 32.35
N PHE A 118 2.66 -17.89 33.35
CA PHE A 118 2.03 -16.60 33.15
C PHE A 118 2.87 -15.69 32.28
N LEU A 119 4.19 -15.64 32.48
CA LEU A 119 5.10 -14.87 31.63
C LEU A 119 5.09 -15.36 30.20
N ASP A 120 5.02 -16.66 29.98
CA ASP A 120 4.98 -17.27 28.66
C ASP A 120 3.67 -16.91 27.94
N VAL A 121 2.52 -17.04 28.58
CA VAL A 121 1.22 -16.66 28.03
C VAL A 121 1.16 -15.17 27.74
N PHE A 122 1.60 -14.30 28.65
CA PHE A 122 1.66 -12.87 28.47
C PHE A 122 2.54 -12.48 27.25
N SER A 123 3.76 -13.02 27.22
CA SER A 123 4.73 -12.77 26.15
C SER A 123 4.18 -13.22 24.79
N THR A 124 3.59 -14.40 24.73
CA THR A 124 3.00 -14.97 23.51
C THR A 124 1.82 -14.13 23.00
N SER A 125 0.94 -13.68 23.90
CA SER A 125 -0.17 -12.79 23.56
C SER A 125 0.31 -11.47 22.98
N MET A 126 1.30 -10.84 23.64
CA MET A 126 1.88 -9.57 23.19
C MET A 126 2.53 -9.69 21.83
N ILE A 127 3.33 -10.73 21.60
CA ILE A 127 3.94 -11.00 20.29
C ILE A 127 2.85 -11.16 19.22
N HIS A 128 1.78 -11.87 19.54
CA HIS A 128 0.67 -12.09 18.61
C HIS A 128 -0.05 -10.80 18.24
N TYR A 129 -0.33 -9.90 19.19
CA TYR A 129 -0.97 -8.61 18.89
C TYR A 129 -0.05 -7.69 18.11
N LEU A 130 1.22 -7.57 18.49
CA LEU A 130 2.21 -6.76 17.79
C LEU A 130 2.42 -7.25 16.35
N SER A 131 2.53 -8.56 16.15
CA SER A 131 2.70 -9.12 14.79
C SER A 131 1.54 -8.79 13.86
N LYS A 132 0.30 -8.76 14.36
CA LYS A 132 -0.87 -8.35 13.57
C LYS A 132 -0.80 -6.89 13.13
N ILE A 133 -0.46 -5.98 14.05
CA ILE A 133 -0.34 -4.55 13.73
C ILE A 133 0.78 -4.31 12.72
N ILE A 134 1.94 -4.94 12.95
CA ILE A 134 3.11 -4.82 12.06
C ILE A 134 2.77 -5.34 10.66
N LEU A 135 2.13 -6.50 10.55
CA LEU A 135 1.75 -7.08 9.26
C LEU A 135 0.77 -6.18 8.51
N LEU A 136 -0.22 -5.62 9.21
CA LEU A 136 -1.21 -4.71 8.65
C LEU A 136 -0.55 -3.42 8.13
N ALA A 137 0.25 -2.77 8.97
CA ALA A 137 0.96 -1.55 8.62
C ALA A 137 1.95 -1.77 7.45
N TRP A 138 2.70 -2.87 7.48
CA TRP A 138 3.62 -3.23 6.41
C TRP A 138 2.91 -3.45 5.06
N ALA A 139 1.79 -4.16 5.06
CA ALA A 139 1.03 -4.39 3.84
C ALA A 139 0.53 -3.08 3.21
N CYS A 140 -0.05 -2.19 4.03
CA CYS A 140 -0.56 -0.89 3.58
C CYS A 140 0.56 0.04 3.09
N GLU A 141 1.67 0.16 3.83
CA GLU A 141 2.81 1.00 3.45
C GLU A 141 3.49 0.49 2.18
N SER A 142 3.66 -0.84 2.06
CA SER A 142 4.25 -1.45 0.88
C SER A 142 3.43 -1.20 -0.40
N ASN A 143 2.09 -1.21 -0.29
CA ASN A 143 1.21 -0.88 -1.41
C ASN A 143 1.25 0.62 -1.77
N LYS A 144 1.22 1.50 -0.78
CA LYS A 144 1.34 2.95 -0.94
C LYS A 144 2.65 3.33 -1.65
N ASN A 145 3.76 2.69 -1.29
CA ASN A 145 5.05 2.93 -1.92
C ASN A 145 5.06 2.50 -3.38
N GLN A 146 4.44 1.34 -3.69
CA GLN A 146 4.31 0.88 -5.07
C GLN A 146 3.45 1.82 -5.93
N ALA A 147 2.37 2.37 -5.35
CA ALA A 147 1.55 3.36 -6.03
C ALA A 147 2.30 4.69 -6.29
N LYS A 148 3.20 5.10 -5.39
CA LYS A 148 4.05 6.29 -5.60
C LYS A 148 5.09 6.11 -6.69
N GLU A 149 5.66 4.93 -6.84
CA GLU A 149 6.66 4.63 -7.87
C GLU A 149 6.11 4.89 -9.28
N ILE A 150 4.82 4.60 -9.52
CA ILE A 150 4.16 4.89 -10.79
C ILE A 150 4.28 6.38 -11.15
N GLY A 151 4.10 7.27 -10.17
CA GLY A 151 4.24 8.71 -10.38
C GLY A 151 5.66 9.11 -10.78
N VAL A 152 6.68 8.52 -10.16
CA VAL A 152 8.09 8.77 -10.46
C VAL A 152 8.42 8.33 -11.90
N THR A 153 8.10 7.07 -12.23
CA THR A 153 8.33 6.52 -13.58
C THR A 153 7.60 7.34 -14.66
N LEU A 154 6.36 7.78 -14.37
CA LEU A 154 5.59 8.60 -15.27
C LEU A 154 6.24 9.96 -15.55
N HIS A 155 6.78 10.62 -14.51
CA HIS A 155 7.50 11.88 -14.68
C HIS A 155 8.79 11.72 -15.48
N GLU A 156 9.49 10.60 -15.32
CA GLU A 156 10.69 10.30 -16.11
C GLU A 156 10.35 10.14 -17.61
N ILE A 157 9.25 9.44 -17.93
CA ILE A 157 8.77 9.30 -19.32
C ILE A 157 8.35 10.68 -19.86
N LEU A 158 7.64 11.49 -19.07
CA LEU A 158 7.18 12.82 -19.46
C LEU A 158 8.36 13.74 -19.82
N ASN A 159 9.46 13.64 -19.07
CA ASN A 159 10.66 14.46 -19.32
C ASN A 159 11.47 13.97 -20.54
N SER A 160 11.43 12.67 -20.85
CA SER A 160 12.13 12.08 -21.98
C SER A 160 11.36 12.17 -23.32
N THR A 161 10.04 12.37 -23.27
CA THR A 161 9.20 12.38 -24.48
C THR A 161 9.17 13.75 -25.16
N THR A 162 9.38 13.77 -26.49
CA THR A 162 9.28 14.97 -27.34
C THR A 162 7.94 15.05 -28.06
N ASP A 163 7.23 13.95 -28.25
CA ASP A 163 5.94 13.88 -28.91
C ASP A 163 4.84 14.59 -28.10
N LYS A 164 4.14 15.51 -28.73
CA LYS A 164 3.14 16.38 -28.11
C LYS A 164 1.90 15.61 -27.65
N GLU A 165 1.46 14.61 -28.43
CA GLU A 165 0.26 13.82 -28.05
C GLU A 165 0.52 12.90 -26.89
N ILE A 166 1.65 12.20 -26.92
CA ILE A 166 2.11 11.33 -25.83
C ILE A 166 2.30 12.16 -24.56
N LYS A 167 2.94 13.32 -24.66
CA LYS A 167 3.15 14.23 -23.55
C LYS A 167 1.85 14.71 -22.92
N ASN A 168 0.84 14.99 -23.72
CA ASN A 168 -0.48 15.40 -23.23
C ASN A 168 -1.18 14.26 -22.49
N GLU A 169 -1.16 13.03 -23.00
CA GLU A 169 -1.73 11.86 -22.29
C GLU A 169 -1.00 11.54 -21.00
N LEU A 170 0.32 11.63 -20.97
CA LEU A 170 1.12 11.46 -19.76
C LEU A 170 0.79 12.54 -18.71
N HIS A 171 0.55 13.78 -19.16
CA HIS A 171 0.15 14.87 -18.28
C HIS A 171 -1.22 14.60 -17.65
N LEU A 172 -2.19 14.13 -18.44
CA LEU A 172 -3.51 13.73 -17.93
C LEU A 172 -3.41 12.55 -16.96
N PHE A 173 -2.52 11.59 -17.22
CA PHE A 173 -2.28 10.48 -16.31
C PHE A 173 -1.62 10.96 -14.99
N SER A 174 -0.68 11.89 -15.06
CA SER A 174 -0.06 12.51 -13.89
C SER A 174 -1.10 13.23 -13.01
N LEU A 175 -2.01 13.99 -13.62
CA LEU A 175 -3.13 14.63 -12.91
C LEU A 175 -4.06 13.60 -12.24
N GLN A 176 -4.35 12.50 -12.93
CA GLN A 176 -5.13 11.40 -12.35
C GLN A 176 -4.44 10.81 -11.11
N ILE A 177 -3.13 10.54 -11.16
CA ILE A 177 -2.37 10.01 -10.01
C ILE A 177 -2.41 10.99 -8.85
N LEU A 178 -2.28 12.29 -9.12
CA LEU A 178 -2.34 13.33 -8.10
C LEU A 178 -3.72 13.39 -7.43
N HIS A 179 -4.79 13.20 -8.20
CA HIS A 179 -6.16 13.20 -7.70
C HIS A 179 -6.53 11.91 -6.98
N CYS A 180 -6.06 10.77 -7.45
CA CYS A 180 -6.29 9.46 -6.83
C CYS A 180 -5.31 9.22 -5.69
N LYS A 181 -5.69 9.62 -4.47
CA LYS A 181 -4.90 9.33 -3.27
C LYS A 181 -5.03 7.85 -2.91
N ASN A 182 -4.07 7.03 -3.34
CA ASN A 182 -3.99 5.61 -3.01
C ASN A 182 -3.48 5.39 -1.57
N ILE A 183 -4.22 5.89 -0.59
CA ILE A 183 -3.90 5.81 0.84
C ILE A 183 -4.93 4.89 1.50
N PHE A 184 -4.45 3.95 2.30
CA PHE A 184 -5.30 3.13 3.15
C PHE A 184 -5.67 3.94 4.38
N MET A 185 -6.89 4.46 4.39
CA MET A 185 -7.41 5.34 5.45
C MET A 185 -8.72 4.76 5.99
N THR A 186 -8.87 4.81 7.30
CA THR A 186 -10.14 4.58 7.97
C THR A 186 -10.59 5.90 8.59
N LYS A 187 -11.68 6.53 8.10
CA LYS A 187 -12.32 7.74 8.68
C LYS A 187 -11.39 8.65 9.51
N GLY A 188 -10.24 9.04 8.96
CA GLY A 188 -9.28 9.96 9.61
C GLY A 188 -8.04 9.31 10.24
N VAL A 189 -7.95 7.98 10.28
CA VAL A 189 -6.74 7.27 10.72
C VAL A 189 -6.07 6.64 9.50
N THR A 190 -4.85 7.06 9.19
CA THR A 190 -4.03 6.40 8.17
C THR A 190 -3.44 5.12 8.73
N VAL A 191 -3.67 4.00 8.05
CA VAL A 191 -3.05 2.72 8.39
C VAL A 191 -1.75 2.61 7.61
N ASP A 192 -0.71 3.21 8.17
CA ASP A 192 0.64 3.18 7.59
C ASP A 192 1.70 3.08 8.71
N ALA A 193 2.98 3.22 8.36
CA ALA A 193 4.08 3.18 9.32
C ALA A 193 3.97 4.24 10.44
N THR A 194 3.19 5.31 10.25
CA THR A 194 2.97 6.34 11.28
C THR A 194 2.15 5.80 12.45
N LEU A 195 1.33 4.78 12.23
CA LEU A 195 0.57 4.11 13.28
C LEU A 195 1.51 3.38 14.27
N LEU A 196 2.62 2.81 13.78
CA LEU A 196 3.64 2.17 14.62
C LEU A 196 4.39 3.20 15.48
N THR A 197 4.69 4.38 14.94
CA THR A 197 5.35 5.46 15.70
C THR A 197 4.43 6.09 16.73
N ALA A 198 3.12 6.18 16.47
CA ALA A 198 2.12 6.67 17.41
C ALA A 198 1.90 5.73 18.62
N VAL A 199 2.18 4.44 18.46
CA VAL A 199 2.10 3.44 19.56
C VAL A 199 3.39 3.43 20.41
N SER A 200 4.53 3.89 19.84
CA SER A 200 5.84 3.90 20.51
C SER A 200 6.14 5.17 21.31
N ASN A 201 5.33 6.22 21.16
CA ASN A 201 5.39 7.47 21.94
C ASN A 201 4.30 7.49 23.00
#